data_f551e4c80231c431520b7dd67b3db3c3
#
_entry.id   f551e4c80231c431520b7dd67b3db3c3
#
_cell.length_a   1.000
_cell.length_b   1.000
_cell.length_c   1.000
_cell.angle_alpha   90.00
_cell.angle_beta   90.00
_cell.angle_gamma   90.00
#
_symmetry.space_group_name_H-M   'P 1'
#
loop_
_entity.id
_entity.type
_entity.pdbx_description
1 polymer ?
#
loop_
_entity_poly.entity_id
_entity_poly.type
_entity_poly.pdbx_seq_one_letter_code
_entity_poly.pdbx_strand_id
1 'polypeptide(L)'
;MMLLGVFLMASCGSQKTLYSWYDYNDATYEYNKTPNENTLAFLTKQYEKIANKQKGTRKIVPPGFYAEYGYLLAKTGKKAEGIAMMKKEIEVYPESERYVSRIIKQLED
;
A
#
# COMPACT_ATOMS: atom_id res chain seq x y z
N MET A 1 -15.55 43.55 -5.54
CA MET A 1 -15.24 42.94 -4.24
C MET A 1 -15.79 41.56 -4.05
N MET A 2 -16.90 41.23 -4.66
CA MET A 2 -17.48 39.90 -4.56
C MET A 2 -16.70 38.80 -5.35
N LEU A 3 -15.85 39.21 -6.26
CA LEU A 3 -15.09 38.31 -7.13
C LEU A 3 -14.00 37.55 -6.42
N LEU A 4 -13.51 38.03 -5.28
CA LEU A 4 -12.45 37.43 -4.54
C LEU A 4 -12.87 36.11 -3.86
N GLY A 5 -14.14 36.02 -3.44
CA GLY A 5 -14.63 34.81 -2.78
C GLY A 5 -14.76 33.64 -3.71
N VAL A 6 -15.02 33.85 -4.98
CA VAL A 6 -15.17 32.80 -5.97
C VAL A 6 -13.83 32.18 -6.32
N PHE A 7 -12.77 32.96 -6.32
CA PHE A 7 -11.43 32.49 -6.63
C PHE A 7 -10.89 31.51 -5.59
N LEU A 8 -11.20 31.78 -4.32
CA LEU A 8 -10.75 30.93 -3.23
C LEU A 8 -11.37 29.53 -3.27
N MET A 9 -12.62 29.44 -3.73
CA MET A 9 -13.31 28.16 -3.80
C MET A 9 -12.81 27.28 -4.95
N ALA A 10 -12.37 27.89 -6.03
CA ALA A 10 -11.89 27.15 -7.20
C ALA A 10 -10.56 26.44 -6.93
N SER A 11 -9.72 26.99 -6.05
CA SER A 11 -8.41 26.39 -5.77
C SER A 11 -8.48 25.19 -4.84
N CYS A 12 -9.60 25.00 -4.12
CA CYS A 12 -9.74 23.89 -3.19
C CYS A 12 -10.09 22.56 -3.86
N GLY A 13 -10.51 22.58 -5.13
CA GLY A 13 -10.96 21.37 -5.81
C GLY A 13 -9.91 20.63 -6.63
N SER A 14 -8.66 21.11 -6.64
CA SER A 14 -7.66 20.57 -7.55
C SER A 14 -6.53 19.81 -6.86
N GLN A 15 -6.69 19.41 -5.60
CA GLN A 15 -5.66 18.66 -4.89
C GLN A 15 -5.59 17.22 -5.40
N LYS A 16 -4.38 16.82 -5.81
CA LYS A 16 -4.11 15.45 -6.23
C LYS A 16 -3.24 14.78 -5.18
N THR A 17 -3.56 13.53 -4.85
CA THR A 17 -2.79 12.76 -3.89
C THR A 17 -1.54 12.18 -4.55
N LEU A 18 -0.48 12.01 -3.77
CA LEU A 18 0.74 11.39 -4.25
C LEU A 18 0.53 9.92 -4.58
N TYR A 19 -0.28 9.24 -3.78
CA TYR A 19 -0.54 7.80 -3.93
C TYR A 19 -2.03 7.51 -3.81
N SER A 20 -2.50 6.48 -4.51
CA SER A 20 -3.87 5.97 -4.35
C SER A 20 -3.85 4.87 -3.29
N TRP A 21 -4.58 5.09 -2.21
CA TRP A 21 -4.65 4.15 -1.10
C TRP A 21 -5.97 3.37 -1.06
N TYR A 22 -6.97 3.82 -1.84
CA TYR A 22 -8.31 3.22 -1.88
C TYR A 22 -8.87 3.12 -0.45
N ASP A 23 -9.39 1.95 -0.07
CA ASP A 23 -9.97 1.74 1.26
C ASP A 23 -8.99 1.11 2.24
N TYR A 24 -7.69 1.34 2.04
CA TYR A 24 -6.62 0.74 2.84
C TYR A 24 -6.80 0.95 4.34
N ASN A 25 -7.13 2.17 4.76
CA ASN A 25 -7.30 2.45 6.18
C ASN A 25 -8.43 1.66 6.81
N ASP A 26 -9.58 1.61 6.14
CA ASP A 26 -10.72 0.83 6.63
C ASP A 26 -10.41 -0.66 6.61
N ALA A 27 -9.78 -1.14 5.55
CA ALA A 27 -9.48 -2.55 5.41
C ALA A 27 -8.47 -3.04 6.46
N THR A 28 -7.42 -2.26 6.74
CA THR A 28 -6.45 -2.59 7.78
C THR A 28 -7.09 -2.57 9.16
N TYR A 29 -7.94 -1.58 9.41
CA TYR A 29 -8.64 -1.49 10.69
C TYR A 29 -9.53 -2.72 10.90
N GLU A 30 -10.32 -3.09 9.90
CA GLU A 30 -11.22 -4.23 10.01
C GLU A 30 -10.46 -5.55 10.19
N TYR A 31 -9.37 -5.73 9.46
CA TYR A 31 -8.57 -6.95 9.59
C TYR A 31 -7.91 -7.05 10.97
N ASN A 32 -7.37 -5.94 11.49
CA ASN A 32 -6.73 -5.94 12.79
C ASN A 32 -7.75 -6.14 13.93
N LYS A 33 -8.96 -5.63 13.77
CA LYS A 33 -10.01 -5.76 14.76
C LYS A 33 -10.60 -7.17 14.76
N THR A 34 -10.87 -7.73 13.60
CA THR A 34 -11.54 -9.02 13.45
C THR A 34 -10.89 -9.83 12.32
N PRO A 35 -9.72 -10.44 12.59
CA PRO A 35 -9.02 -11.19 11.53
C PRO A 35 -9.81 -12.45 11.16
N ASN A 36 -10.26 -12.51 9.91
CA ASN A 36 -10.94 -13.66 9.34
C ASN A 36 -10.80 -13.63 7.82
N GLU A 37 -11.37 -14.63 7.15
CA GLU A 37 -11.28 -14.73 5.69
C GLU A 37 -11.87 -13.52 4.98
N ASN A 38 -12.98 -12.97 5.49
CA ASN A 38 -13.64 -11.84 4.86
C ASN A 38 -12.82 -10.56 4.98
N THR A 39 -12.30 -10.27 6.17
CA THR A 39 -11.48 -9.07 6.38
C THR A 39 -10.14 -9.20 5.69
N LEU A 40 -9.59 -10.41 5.60
CA LEU A 40 -8.36 -10.63 4.85
C LEU A 40 -8.61 -10.41 3.35
N ALA A 41 -9.71 -10.90 2.82
CA ALA A 41 -10.06 -10.71 1.40
C ALA A 41 -10.25 -9.24 1.06
N PHE A 42 -10.89 -8.48 1.95
CA PHE A 42 -11.09 -7.05 1.76
C PHE A 42 -9.75 -6.32 1.71
N LEU A 43 -8.86 -6.62 2.66
CA LEU A 43 -7.53 -6.01 2.71
C LEU A 43 -6.69 -6.39 1.48
N THR A 44 -6.68 -7.66 1.11
CA THR A 44 -5.95 -8.13 -0.06
C THR A 44 -6.42 -7.41 -1.33
N LYS A 45 -7.73 -7.20 -1.44
CA LYS A 45 -8.29 -6.48 -2.59
C LYS A 45 -7.76 -5.05 -2.67
N GLN A 46 -7.60 -4.38 -1.51
CA GLN A 46 -7.04 -3.03 -1.51
C GLN A 46 -5.57 -3.05 -1.93
N TYR A 47 -4.80 -4.02 -1.45
CA TYR A 47 -3.41 -4.16 -1.87
C TYR A 47 -3.31 -4.38 -3.39
N GLU A 48 -4.17 -5.20 -3.94
CA GLU A 48 -4.17 -5.44 -5.39
C GLU A 48 -4.48 -4.16 -6.17
N LYS A 49 -5.43 -3.37 -5.71
CA LYS A 49 -5.76 -2.09 -6.35
C LYS A 49 -4.60 -1.11 -6.27
N ILE A 50 -3.96 -1.02 -5.11
CA ILE A 50 -2.81 -0.13 -4.92
C ILE A 50 -1.67 -0.52 -5.87
N ALA A 51 -1.41 -1.81 -6.00
CA ALA A 51 -0.33 -2.30 -6.85
C ALA A 51 -0.62 -2.14 -8.34
N ASN A 52 -1.85 -2.45 -8.76
CA ASN A 52 -2.17 -2.60 -10.17
C ASN A 52 -2.93 -1.42 -10.76
N LYS A 53 -3.56 -0.59 -9.93
CA LYS A 53 -4.37 0.54 -10.38
C LYS A 53 -3.95 1.83 -9.69
N GLN A 54 -2.65 2.04 -9.58
CA GLN A 54 -2.11 3.23 -8.92
C GLN A 54 -2.38 4.46 -9.76
N LYS A 55 -3.09 5.43 -9.18
CA LYS A 55 -3.45 6.68 -9.84
C LYS A 55 -2.87 7.91 -9.18
N GLY A 56 -1.99 7.71 -8.20
CA GLY A 56 -1.31 8.81 -7.53
C GLY A 56 -0.36 9.54 -8.48
N THR A 57 -0.03 10.78 -8.17
CA THR A 57 0.82 11.59 -9.03
C THR A 57 2.23 11.03 -9.18
N ARG A 58 2.70 10.25 -8.21
CA ARG A 58 4.02 9.61 -8.29
C ARG A 58 4.05 8.43 -9.25
N LYS A 59 2.90 7.88 -9.59
CA LYS A 59 2.74 6.76 -10.53
C LYS A 59 3.44 5.47 -10.12
N ILE A 60 3.88 5.38 -8.87
CA ILE A 60 4.44 4.16 -8.30
C ILE A 60 3.82 3.94 -6.92
N VAL A 61 3.95 2.73 -6.39
CA VAL A 61 3.40 2.40 -5.07
C VAL A 61 4.17 3.16 -3.98
N PRO A 62 3.54 3.40 -2.82
CA PRO A 62 4.24 4.07 -1.72
C PRO A 62 5.42 3.24 -1.19
N PRO A 63 6.44 3.90 -0.63
CA PRO A 63 7.53 3.17 0.01
C PRO A 63 7.01 2.28 1.13
N GLY A 64 7.51 1.03 1.17
CA GLY A 64 7.09 0.05 2.18
C GLY A 64 5.88 -0.77 1.79
N PHE A 65 5.19 -0.39 0.73
CA PHE A 65 3.95 -1.07 0.33
C PHE A 65 4.18 -2.56 0.01
N TYR A 66 5.17 -2.85 -0.86
CA TYR A 66 5.42 -4.24 -1.24
C TYR A 66 5.94 -5.07 -0.07
N ALA A 67 6.68 -4.45 0.86
CA ALA A 67 7.14 -5.15 2.06
C ALA A 67 5.96 -5.53 2.95
N GLU A 68 5.02 -4.62 3.15
CA GLU A 68 3.83 -4.88 3.98
C GLU A 68 2.94 -5.94 3.33
N TYR A 69 2.67 -5.81 2.05
CA TYR A 69 1.86 -6.77 1.31
C TYR A 69 2.53 -8.15 1.32
N GLY A 70 3.84 -8.18 1.07
CA GLY A 70 4.59 -9.43 1.10
C GLY A 70 4.58 -10.10 2.47
N TYR A 71 4.69 -9.32 3.53
CA TYR A 71 4.63 -9.84 4.89
C TYR A 71 3.26 -10.47 5.17
N LEU A 72 2.19 -9.80 4.78
CA LEU A 72 0.85 -10.35 4.96
C LEU A 72 0.68 -11.67 4.21
N LEU A 73 1.13 -11.74 2.96
CA LEU A 73 1.07 -12.98 2.17
C LEU A 73 1.83 -14.11 2.85
N ALA A 74 3.04 -13.82 3.33
CA ALA A 74 3.88 -14.84 3.98
C ALA A 74 3.21 -15.36 5.26
N LYS A 75 2.59 -14.47 6.03
CA LYS A 75 1.93 -14.84 7.29
C LYS A 75 0.60 -15.56 7.09
N THR A 76 0.02 -15.46 5.92
CA THR A 76 -1.28 -16.08 5.64
C THR A 76 -1.19 -17.27 4.68
N GLY A 77 -0.02 -17.92 4.64
CA GLY A 77 0.16 -19.18 3.94
C GLY A 77 0.72 -19.08 2.53
N LYS A 78 1.06 -17.88 2.07
CA LYS A 78 1.61 -17.67 0.73
C LYS A 78 3.05 -17.15 0.82
N LYS A 79 3.90 -17.93 1.47
CA LYS A 79 5.28 -17.53 1.78
C LYS A 79 6.09 -17.17 0.54
N ALA A 80 6.05 -17.99 -0.49
CA ALA A 80 6.83 -17.73 -1.71
C ALA A 80 6.39 -16.45 -2.41
N GLU A 81 5.09 -16.24 -2.51
CA GLU A 81 4.55 -15.00 -3.10
C GLU A 81 4.92 -13.79 -2.26
N GLY A 82 4.87 -13.94 -0.94
CA GLY A 82 5.23 -12.86 -0.02
C GLY A 82 6.68 -12.43 -0.16
N ILE A 83 7.58 -13.40 -0.25
CA ILE A 83 9.00 -13.13 -0.43
C ILE A 83 9.25 -12.45 -1.78
N ALA A 84 8.55 -12.88 -2.83
CA ALA A 84 8.66 -12.25 -4.14
C ALA A 84 8.24 -10.78 -4.10
N MET A 85 7.17 -10.46 -3.36
CA MET A 85 6.73 -9.08 -3.17
C MET A 85 7.76 -8.26 -2.41
N MET A 86 8.38 -8.85 -1.38
CA MET A 86 9.42 -8.15 -0.61
C MET A 86 10.64 -7.85 -1.48
N LYS A 87 11.02 -8.77 -2.35
CA LYS A 87 12.10 -8.53 -3.30
C LYS A 87 11.76 -7.39 -4.26
N LYS A 88 10.48 -7.28 -4.61
CA LYS A 88 10.02 -6.19 -5.46
C LYS A 88 10.15 -4.84 -4.75
N GLU A 89 9.97 -4.79 -3.43
CA GLU A 89 10.21 -3.59 -2.66
C GLU A 89 11.65 -3.10 -2.82
N ILE A 90 12.60 -4.01 -2.71
CA ILE A 90 14.03 -3.68 -2.87
C ILE A 90 14.31 -3.17 -4.29
N GLU A 91 13.64 -3.75 -5.28
CA GLU A 91 13.80 -3.36 -6.67
C GLU A 91 13.32 -1.93 -6.92
N VAL A 92 12.16 -1.57 -6.37
CA VAL A 92 11.55 -0.25 -6.55
C VAL A 92 12.19 0.80 -5.64
N TYR A 93 12.53 0.40 -4.42
CA TYR A 93 13.14 1.26 -3.40
C TYR A 93 14.41 0.61 -2.86
N PRO A 94 15.54 0.74 -3.59
CA PRO A 94 16.79 0.05 -3.20
C PRO A 94 17.30 0.39 -1.80
N GLU A 95 16.94 1.55 -1.29
CA GLU A 95 17.34 1.97 0.06
C GLU A 95 16.71 1.09 1.15
N SER A 96 15.69 0.32 0.82
CA SER A 96 15.03 -0.60 1.76
C SER A 96 15.71 -1.95 1.89
N GLU A 97 16.73 -2.22 1.08
CA GLU A 97 17.36 -3.54 0.98
C GLU A 97 17.77 -4.12 2.33
N ARG A 98 18.46 -3.33 3.14
CA ARG A 98 19.00 -3.80 4.41
C ARG A 98 17.89 -4.27 5.35
N TYR A 99 16.84 -3.50 5.44
CA TYR A 99 15.70 -3.80 6.31
C TYR A 99 14.89 -4.98 5.78
N VAL A 100 14.54 -4.93 4.50
CA VAL A 100 13.68 -5.95 3.88
C VAL A 100 14.39 -7.30 3.79
N SER A 101 15.69 -7.30 3.51
CA SER A 101 16.47 -8.56 3.43
C SER A 101 16.48 -9.30 4.75
N ARG A 102 16.49 -8.58 5.87
CA ARG A 102 16.39 -9.21 7.19
C ARG A 102 15.07 -9.92 7.39
N ILE A 103 13.99 -9.27 6.97
CA ILE A 103 12.65 -9.87 7.09
C ILE A 103 12.55 -11.12 6.23
N ILE A 104 13.04 -11.04 5.00
CA ILE A 104 13.05 -12.21 4.08
C ILE A 104 13.81 -13.38 4.72
N LYS A 105 14.97 -13.09 5.28
CA LYS A 105 15.78 -14.13 5.92
C LYS A 105 15.05 -14.78 7.08
N GLN A 106 14.39 -13.99 7.91
CA GLN A 106 13.59 -14.52 9.02
C GLN A 106 12.47 -15.42 8.53
N LEU A 107 11.83 -15.06 7.44
CA LEU A 107 10.74 -15.84 6.88
C LEU A 107 11.22 -17.13 6.23
N GLU A 108 12.42 -17.15 5.70
CA GLU A 108 13.00 -18.33 5.07
C GLU A 108 13.48 -19.38 6.09
N ASP A 109 13.80 -18.97 7.28
CA ASP A 109 14.17 -19.83 8.39
C ASP A 109 12.93 -20.47 9.01
#